data_d6d3b9921fcefb94a243c09c519e58ac
#
_entry.id   d6d3b9921fcefb94a243c09c519e58ac
#
_cell.length_a   1.000
_cell.length_b   1.000
_cell.length_c   1.000
_cell.angle_alpha   90.00
_cell.angle_beta   90.00
_cell.angle_gamma   90.00
#
_symmetry.space_group_name_H-M   'P 1'
#
loop_
_entity.id
_entity.type
_entity.pdbx_description
1 polymer ?
#
loop_
_entity_poly.entity_id
_entity_poly.type
_entity_poly.pdbx_seq_one_letter_code
_entity_poly.pdbx_strand_id
1 'polypeptide(L)'
;QMCIRDRDGAALPTDSMGLRWKPTFYARRLSLGRLTAGASSMQPMPNLLRQWLYRGILHDIDFVNAQPTIMLGLAMTLRPDSWRRDVPRLASYVAERDAWFRNIVQWYGLPGDDFAKTAILVASNNGELKYWRRRVKSPVSPLKPDLPALVELQREVLWLRGIVLSKSAFAPIVDSLKDRIRALRRNAGRSEEEINRSAFSYIIGCLLYTSPS
;
A
#
# COMPACT_ATOMS: atom_id res chain seq x y z
N GLN A 1 12.00 -15.22 4.19
CA GLN A 1 12.66 -14.37 5.20
C GLN A 1 13.25 -13.17 4.47
N MET A 2 12.62 -11.99 4.59
CA MET A 2 13.34 -10.77 4.30
C MET A 2 14.55 -10.76 5.22
N CYS A 3 15.76 -10.72 4.66
CA CYS A 3 16.96 -10.58 5.46
C CYS A 3 16.90 -9.24 6.19
N ILE A 4 16.31 -9.24 7.35
CA ILE A 4 16.45 -8.17 8.32
C ILE A 4 17.82 -8.36 8.90
N ARG A 5 18.72 -7.47 8.55
CA ARG A 5 19.96 -7.54 9.10
C ARG A 5 20.24 -6.50 10.14
N ASP A 6 20.67 -6.98 11.09
CA ASP A 6 21.44 -6.64 12.21
C ASP A 6 22.14 -5.27 12.16
N ARG A 7 21.87 -4.48 13.18
CA ARG A 7 22.40 -3.14 13.37
C ARG A 7 23.92 -3.09 13.62
N ASP A 8 24.53 -4.22 13.95
CA ASP A 8 25.81 -4.22 14.62
C ASP A 8 27.02 -4.50 13.73
N GLY A 9 26.85 -4.43 12.40
CA GLY A 9 27.99 -4.47 11.47
C GLY A 9 28.82 -5.77 11.50
N ALA A 10 28.33 -6.83 12.10
CA ALA A 10 29.06 -8.09 12.15
C ALA A 10 29.32 -8.63 10.74
N ALA A 11 30.53 -9.04 10.48
CA ALA A 11 30.95 -9.63 9.22
C ALA A 11 30.06 -10.84 8.94
N LEU A 12 29.36 -10.81 7.80
CA LEU A 12 28.58 -11.96 7.35
C LEU A 12 29.53 -13.10 7.04
N PRO A 13 29.16 -14.33 7.42
CA PRO A 13 29.98 -15.49 7.11
C PRO A 13 30.13 -15.61 5.58
N THR A 14 31.36 -15.87 5.17
CA THR A 14 31.71 -16.28 3.81
C THR A 14 31.09 -17.65 3.59
N ASP A 15 30.34 -17.86 2.50
CA ASP A 15 29.85 -19.18 2.17
C ASP A 15 31.02 -20.13 1.80
N SER A 16 30.71 -21.41 1.63
CA SER A 16 31.69 -22.44 1.26
C SER A 16 32.37 -22.19 -0.10
N MET A 17 31.87 -21.24 -0.88
CA MET A 17 32.42 -20.82 -2.18
C MET A 17 33.24 -19.53 -2.11
N GLY A 18 33.46 -18.96 -0.94
CA GLY A 18 34.19 -17.71 -0.74
C GLY A 18 33.47 -16.46 -1.20
N LEU A 19 32.18 -16.54 -1.49
CA LEU A 19 31.38 -15.39 -1.91
C LEU A 19 31.05 -14.53 -0.69
N ARG A 20 31.51 -13.29 -0.73
CA ARG A 20 31.12 -12.29 0.29
C ARG A 20 29.77 -11.73 -0.06
N TRP A 21 28.78 -12.00 0.77
CA TRP A 21 27.49 -11.34 0.68
C TRP A 21 27.64 -9.86 1.00
N LYS A 22 27.46 -9.01 0.01
CA LYS A 22 27.43 -7.58 0.26
C LYS A 22 26.13 -7.23 0.98
N PRO A 23 26.19 -6.69 2.21
CA PRO A 23 24.97 -6.34 2.92
C PRO A 23 24.17 -5.32 2.13
N THR A 24 22.90 -5.60 1.91
CA THR A 24 22.00 -4.67 1.25
C THR A 24 21.44 -3.73 2.30
N PHE A 25 21.87 -2.47 2.26
CA PHE A 25 21.37 -1.46 3.20
C PHE A 25 19.99 -1.00 2.75
N TYR A 26 19.03 -1.08 3.67
CA TYR A 26 17.70 -0.54 3.48
C TYR A 26 17.66 0.89 4.01
N ALA A 27 17.30 1.84 3.16
CA ALA A 27 17.06 3.22 3.56
C ALA A 27 15.57 3.52 3.56
N ARG A 28 15.08 4.15 4.62
CA ARG A 28 13.75 4.75 4.64
C ARG A 28 13.83 6.11 3.96
N ARG A 29 13.04 6.30 2.90
CA ARG A 29 13.09 7.51 2.07
C ARG A 29 12.81 8.81 2.83
N LEU A 30 12.04 8.73 3.92
CA LEU A 30 11.68 9.85 4.78
C LEU A 30 11.95 9.55 6.26
N SER A 31 12.84 8.60 6.57
CA SER A 31 13.02 8.02 7.92
C SER A 31 11.78 7.31 8.47
N LEU A 32 10.70 7.29 7.71
CA LEU A 32 9.41 6.66 7.99
C LEU A 32 8.92 5.96 6.72
N GLY A 33 8.03 4.97 6.87
CA GLY A 33 7.44 4.26 5.74
C GLY A 33 8.21 3.00 5.33
N ARG A 34 7.98 2.57 4.11
CA ARG A 34 8.52 1.33 3.57
C ARG A 34 10.04 1.39 3.42
N LEU A 35 10.72 0.37 3.91
CA LEU A 35 12.12 0.16 3.64
C LEU A 35 12.33 -0.12 2.14
N THR A 36 13.25 0.59 1.52
CA THR A 36 13.63 0.36 0.13
C THR A 36 15.07 -0.12 0.08
N ALA A 37 15.28 -1.21 -0.61
CA ALA A 37 16.62 -1.74 -0.84
C ALA A 37 17.39 -0.92 -1.87
N GLY A 38 18.72 -0.93 -1.76
CA GLY A 38 19.61 -0.30 -2.75
C GLY A 38 19.52 -0.96 -4.13
N ALA A 39 20.10 -0.30 -5.13
CA ALA A 39 20.04 -0.73 -6.53
C ALA A 39 20.57 -2.14 -6.79
N SER A 40 21.47 -2.63 -5.96
CA SER A 40 22.06 -3.99 -6.06
C SER A 40 21.28 -5.07 -5.33
N SER A 41 20.05 -4.79 -4.91
CA SER A 41 19.21 -5.76 -4.21
C SER A 41 18.24 -6.49 -5.14
N MET A 42 17.62 -7.53 -4.61
CA MET A 42 16.57 -8.27 -5.32
C MET A 42 15.29 -7.47 -5.54
N GLN A 43 15.06 -6.41 -4.75
CA GLN A 43 13.80 -5.67 -4.76
C GLN A 43 13.51 -4.95 -6.10
N PRO A 44 14.47 -4.27 -6.75
CA PRO A 44 14.28 -3.68 -8.07
C PRO A 44 14.40 -4.68 -9.23
N MET A 45 14.77 -5.94 -8.96
CA MET A 45 14.94 -6.96 -9.99
C MET A 45 13.58 -7.33 -10.61
N PRO A 46 13.48 -7.50 -11.95
CA PRO A 46 12.28 -7.99 -12.60
C PRO A 46 11.80 -9.30 -11.98
N ASN A 47 10.48 -9.44 -11.80
CA ASN A 47 9.88 -10.56 -11.08
C ASN A 47 10.29 -11.92 -11.66
N LEU A 48 10.27 -12.08 -13.00
CA LEU A 48 10.65 -13.31 -13.68
C LEU A 48 12.11 -13.70 -13.39
N LEU A 49 13.02 -12.72 -13.42
CA LEU A 49 14.45 -12.97 -13.14
C LEU A 49 14.64 -13.35 -11.66
N ARG A 50 13.95 -12.66 -10.77
CA ARG A 50 13.97 -12.97 -9.34
C ARG A 50 13.45 -14.39 -9.07
N GLN A 51 12.31 -14.76 -9.65
CA GLN A 51 11.74 -16.10 -9.51
C GLN A 51 12.67 -17.18 -10.06
N TRP A 52 13.32 -16.92 -11.20
CA TRP A 52 14.25 -17.86 -11.79
C TRP A 52 15.52 -18.07 -10.94
N LEU A 53 16.14 -16.98 -10.48
CA LEU A 53 17.38 -17.03 -9.68
C LEU A 53 17.17 -17.67 -8.30
N TYR A 54 16.01 -17.47 -7.69
CA TYR A 54 15.77 -17.90 -6.32
C TYR A 54 14.77 -19.06 -6.20
N ARG A 55 14.44 -19.68 -7.32
CA ARG A 55 13.58 -20.87 -7.34
C ARG A 55 14.17 -21.98 -6.48
N GLY A 56 13.38 -22.45 -5.50
CA GLY A 56 13.80 -23.50 -4.56
C GLY A 56 14.71 -23.03 -3.42
N ILE A 57 15.11 -21.75 -3.40
CA ILE A 57 15.93 -21.16 -2.33
C ILE A 57 15.09 -20.26 -1.43
N LEU A 58 14.19 -19.47 -2.01
CA LEU A 58 13.34 -18.53 -1.29
C LEU A 58 11.86 -18.78 -1.58
N HIS A 59 11.06 -18.58 -0.54
CA HIS A 59 9.60 -18.53 -0.66
C HIS A 59 9.16 -17.06 -0.71
N ASP A 60 8.36 -16.72 -1.73
CA ASP A 60 7.73 -15.40 -1.82
C ASP A 60 6.48 -15.40 -0.93
N ILE A 61 6.57 -14.71 0.19
CA ILE A 61 5.47 -14.57 1.14
C ILE A 61 4.93 -13.15 1.02
N ASP A 62 3.69 -13.03 0.54
CA ASP A 62 3.01 -11.74 0.43
C ASP A 62 1.75 -11.73 1.30
N PHE A 63 1.47 -10.57 1.90
CA PHE A 63 0.23 -10.37 2.66
C PHE A 63 -0.90 -10.01 1.70
N VAL A 64 -1.87 -10.88 1.62
CA VAL A 64 -3.08 -10.63 0.84
C VAL A 64 -3.83 -9.44 1.46
N ASN A 65 -4.14 -8.43 0.63
CA ASN A 65 -4.89 -7.24 1.05
C ASN A 65 -4.25 -6.45 2.21
N ALA A 66 -2.93 -6.47 2.38
CA ALA A 66 -2.25 -5.86 3.52
C ALA A 66 -2.73 -4.43 3.84
N GLN A 67 -2.77 -3.54 2.86
CA GLN A 67 -3.20 -2.16 3.07
C GLN A 67 -4.65 -2.02 3.51
N PRO A 68 -5.66 -2.62 2.86
CA PRO A 68 -7.04 -2.59 3.33
C PRO A 68 -7.24 -3.23 4.70
N THR A 69 -6.53 -4.33 5.00
CA THR A 69 -6.60 -4.99 6.30
C THR A 69 -6.09 -4.10 7.43
N ILE A 70 -4.98 -3.36 7.20
CA ILE A 70 -4.46 -2.39 8.16
C ILE A 70 -5.45 -1.23 8.36
N MET A 71 -6.04 -0.71 7.27
CA MET A 71 -7.04 0.33 7.34
C MET A 71 -8.26 -0.11 8.17
N LEU A 72 -8.73 -1.35 7.98
CA LEU A 72 -9.81 -1.93 8.76
C LEU A 72 -9.42 -2.07 10.23
N GLY A 73 -8.22 -2.57 10.53
CA GLY A 73 -7.69 -2.66 11.89
C GLY A 73 -7.62 -1.29 12.58
N LEU A 74 -7.19 -0.24 11.86
CA LEU A 74 -7.23 1.13 12.38
C LEU A 74 -8.66 1.61 12.68
N ALA A 75 -9.62 1.34 11.79
CA ALA A 75 -11.01 1.70 12.02
C ALA A 75 -11.56 1.00 13.27
N MET A 76 -11.28 -0.30 13.44
CA MET A 76 -11.68 -1.08 14.63
C MET A 76 -11.06 -0.50 15.92
N THR A 77 -9.80 -0.12 15.89
CA THR A 77 -9.09 0.46 17.04
C THR A 77 -9.58 1.86 17.39
N LEU A 78 -9.80 2.71 16.39
CA LEU A 78 -10.17 4.09 16.60
C LEU A 78 -11.67 4.29 16.87
N ARG A 79 -12.51 3.37 16.42
CA ARG A 79 -13.97 3.41 16.49
C ARG A 79 -14.57 2.05 16.84
N PRO A 80 -14.23 1.46 18.00
CA PRO A 80 -14.57 0.06 18.34
C PRO A 80 -16.09 -0.20 18.26
N ASP A 81 -16.91 0.76 18.66
CA ASP A 81 -18.36 0.58 18.75
C ASP A 81 -19.09 0.85 17.43
N SER A 82 -18.45 1.49 16.46
CA SER A 82 -19.15 1.97 15.26
C SER A 82 -18.50 1.59 13.93
N TRP A 83 -17.30 1.01 13.93
CA TRP A 83 -16.55 0.74 12.70
C TRP A 83 -17.34 -0.05 11.64
N ARG A 84 -18.20 -1.00 12.06
CA ARG A 84 -19.03 -1.78 11.11
C ARG A 84 -20.01 -0.91 10.34
N ARG A 85 -20.49 0.15 10.97
CA ARG A 85 -21.38 1.14 10.34
C ARG A 85 -20.59 2.18 9.55
N ASP A 86 -19.41 2.53 10.04
CA ASP A 86 -18.61 3.63 9.51
C ASP A 86 -17.81 3.20 8.26
N VAL A 87 -17.37 1.92 8.17
CA VAL A 87 -16.58 1.39 7.06
C VAL A 87 -17.08 0.01 6.56
N PRO A 88 -18.37 -0.14 6.22
CA PRO A 88 -18.96 -1.42 5.82
C PRO A 88 -18.37 -1.95 4.52
N ARG A 89 -18.02 -1.09 3.55
CA ARG A 89 -17.45 -1.50 2.27
C ARG A 89 -16.02 -1.99 2.40
N LEU A 90 -15.22 -1.32 3.21
CA LEU A 90 -13.87 -1.77 3.53
C LEU A 90 -13.89 -3.12 4.23
N ALA A 91 -14.81 -3.33 5.19
CA ALA A 91 -14.99 -4.61 5.87
C ALA A 91 -15.41 -5.72 4.89
N SER A 92 -16.41 -5.45 4.04
CA SER A 92 -16.85 -6.39 3.00
C SER A 92 -15.73 -6.74 2.02
N TYR A 93 -14.95 -5.76 1.58
CA TYR A 93 -13.82 -6.01 0.69
C TYR A 93 -12.76 -6.93 1.33
N VAL A 94 -12.40 -6.67 2.58
CA VAL A 94 -11.41 -7.50 3.29
C VAL A 94 -11.89 -8.93 3.46
N ALA A 95 -13.19 -9.12 3.74
CA ALA A 95 -13.81 -10.43 3.94
C ALA A 95 -14.04 -11.20 2.62
N GLU A 96 -14.42 -10.50 1.55
CA GLU A 96 -14.96 -11.10 0.32
C GLU A 96 -14.25 -10.60 -0.94
N ARG A 97 -12.92 -10.50 -0.90
CA ARG A 97 -12.08 -9.96 -1.98
C ARG A 97 -12.43 -10.48 -3.38
N ASP A 98 -12.59 -11.78 -3.52
CA ASP A 98 -12.82 -12.39 -4.83
C ASP A 98 -14.21 -12.07 -5.39
N ALA A 99 -15.20 -11.90 -4.52
CA ALA A 99 -16.53 -11.42 -4.91
C ALA A 99 -16.47 -9.97 -5.41
N TRP A 100 -15.66 -9.12 -4.75
CA TRP A 100 -15.41 -7.77 -5.20
C TRP A 100 -14.73 -7.72 -6.56
N PHE A 101 -13.74 -8.58 -6.81
CA PHE A 101 -13.05 -8.63 -8.10
C PHE A 101 -14.00 -9.06 -9.21
N ARG A 102 -14.79 -10.12 -9.02
CA ARG A 102 -15.81 -10.54 -9.98
C ARG A 102 -16.79 -9.42 -10.30
N ASN A 103 -17.28 -8.70 -9.30
CA ASN A 103 -18.22 -7.60 -9.50
C ASN A 103 -17.59 -6.45 -10.32
N ILE A 104 -16.34 -6.06 -10.01
CA ILE A 104 -15.62 -5.01 -10.75
C ILE A 104 -15.38 -5.45 -12.20
N VAL A 105 -14.90 -6.68 -12.40
CA VAL A 105 -14.66 -7.24 -13.73
C VAL A 105 -15.94 -7.24 -14.56
N GLN A 106 -17.04 -7.71 -14.00
CA GLN A 106 -18.34 -7.73 -14.67
C GLN A 106 -18.88 -6.32 -14.95
N TRP A 107 -18.77 -5.41 -13.98
CA TRP A 107 -19.27 -4.04 -14.14
C TRP A 107 -18.55 -3.28 -15.25
N TYR A 108 -17.26 -3.41 -15.35
CA TYR A 108 -16.44 -2.68 -16.32
C TYR A 108 -16.06 -3.50 -17.56
N GLY A 109 -16.50 -4.76 -17.69
CA GLY A 109 -16.15 -5.64 -18.81
C GLY A 109 -14.65 -5.86 -18.94
N LEU A 110 -13.95 -6.13 -17.83
CA LEU A 110 -12.50 -6.23 -17.81
C LEU A 110 -12.03 -7.66 -18.15
N PRO A 111 -10.82 -7.81 -18.70
CA PRO A 111 -10.31 -9.13 -19.09
C PRO A 111 -9.78 -9.97 -17.91
N GLY A 112 -9.68 -9.42 -16.69
CA GLY A 112 -9.17 -10.17 -15.55
C GLY A 112 -9.04 -9.38 -14.25
N ASP A 113 -8.73 -10.10 -13.19
CA ASP A 113 -8.71 -9.61 -11.80
C ASP A 113 -7.60 -8.59 -11.51
N ASP A 114 -6.50 -8.58 -12.26
CA ASP A 114 -5.43 -7.60 -12.08
C ASP A 114 -5.91 -6.17 -12.28
N PHE A 115 -6.87 -5.98 -13.19
CA PHE A 115 -7.50 -4.68 -13.41
C PHE A 115 -8.41 -4.31 -12.24
N ALA A 116 -9.15 -5.28 -11.68
CA ALA A 116 -9.98 -5.08 -10.50
C ALA A 116 -9.12 -4.74 -9.28
N LYS A 117 -8.00 -5.43 -9.08
CA LYS A 117 -7.01 -5.12 -8.04
C LYS A 117 -6.53 -3.66 -8.16
N THR A 118 -6.25 -3.23 -9.38
CA THR A 118 -5.81 -1.84 -9.62
C THR A 118 -6.92 -0.83 -9.31
N ALA A 119 -8.19 -1.15 -9.61
CA ALA A 119 -9.33 -0.30 -9.25
C ALA A 119 -9.44 -0.11 -7.72
N ILE A 120 -9.31 -1.19 -6.96
CA ILE A 120 -9.31 -1.15 -5.50
C ILE A 120 -8.14 -0.30 -4.98
N LEU A 121 -6.93 -0.47 -5.53
CA LEU A 121 -5.78 0.35 -5.15
C LEU A 121 -6.02 1.84 -5.43
N VAL A 122 -6.64 2.17 -6.56
CA VAL A 122 -7.02 3.56 -6.88
C VAL A 122 -8.06 4.07 -5.89
N ALA A 123 -9.10 3.30 -5.59
CA ALA A 123 -10.12 3.66 -4.61
C ALA A 123 -9.51 3.84 -3.21
N SER A 124 -8.70 2.91 -2.74
CA SER A 124 -8.03 2.95 -1.43
C SER A 124 -7.05 4.11 -1.27
N ASN A 125 -6.49 4.63 -2.36
CA ASN A 125 -5.63 5.81 -2.36
C ASN A 125 -6.36 7.10 -2.74
N ASN A 126 -7.69 7.07 -2.78
CA ASN A 126 -8.52 8.19 -3.20
C ASN A 126 -8.10 8.79 -4.56
N GLY A 127 -7.69 7.91 -5.48
CA GLY A 127 -7.40 8.28 -6.87
C GLY A 127 -8.67 8.40 -7.70
N GLU A 128 -8.61 9.12 -8.80
CA GLU A 128 -9.77 9.29 -9.68
C GLU A 128 -10.00 8.04 -10.55
N LEU A 129 -11.12 7.35 -10.32
CA LEU A 129 -11.51 6.15 -11.07
C LEU A 129 -11.63 6.40 -12.57
N LYS A 130 -11.98 7.62 -12.99
CA LYS A 130 -12.04 7.99 -14.42
C LYS A 130 -10.69 7.84 -15.13
N TYR A 131 -9.56 8.18 -14.47
CA TYR A 131 -8.23 8.02 -15.04
C TYR A 131 -7.83 6.55 -15.12
N TRP A 132 -8.16 5.78 -14.09
CA TRP A 132 -7.96 4.34 -14.12
C TRP A 132 -8.74 3.70 -15.28
N ARG A 133 -10.03 4.01 -15.46
CA ARG A 133 -10.84 3.48 -16.58
C ARG A 133 -10.24 3.79 -17.95
N ARG A 134 -9.76 5.00 -18.17
CA ARG A 134 -9.07 5.38 -19.41
C ARG A 134 -7.81 4.55 -19.64
N ARG A 135 -7.04 4.32 -18.57
CA ARG A 135 -5.78 3.57 -18.65
C ARG A 135 -5.99 2.09 -18.95
N VAL A 136 -7.02 1.48 -18.40
CA VAL A 136 -7.33 0.05 -18.64
C VAL A 136 -8.08 -0.19 -19.94
N LYS A 137 -8.39 0.86 -20.71
CA LYS A 137 -9.13 0.78 -21.96
C LYS A 137 -10.41 -0.04 -21.83
N SER A 138 -11.15 0.16 -20.74
CA SER A 138 -12.41 -0.55 -20.50
C SER A 138 -13.33 -0.43 -21.71
N PRO A 139 -13.89 -1.51 -22.23
CA PRO A 139 -14.83 -1.50 -23.35
C PRO A 139 -16.17 -0.86 -22.97
N VAL A 140 -16.41 -0.69 -21.67
CA VAL A 140 -17.64 -0.09 -21.16
C VAL A 140 -17.64 1.40 -21.47
N SER A 141 -18.77 1.87 -21.99
CA SER A 141 -18.99 3.26 -22.35
C SER A 141 -18.44 4.24 -21.28
N PRO A 142 -17.71 5.28 -21.68
CA PRO A 142 -17.26 6.33 -20.77
C PRO A 142 -18.42 7.02 -20.03
N LEU A 143 -19.65 6.88 -20.51
CA LEU A 143 -20.87 7.42 -19.88
C LEU A 143 -21.40 6.54 -18.74
N LYS A 144 -20.95 5.27 -18.60
CA LYS A 144 -21.36 4.45 -17.47
C LYS A 144 -20.79 5.03 -16.18
N PRO A 145 -21.61 5.21 -15.14
CA PRO A 145 -21.15 5.73 -13.85
C PRO A 145 -20.13 4.79 -13.20
N ASP A 146 -19.36 5.33 -12.27
CA ASP A 146 -18.46 4.50 -11.47
C ASP A 146 -19.27 3.50 -10.64
N LEU A 147 -18.69 2.32 -10.41
CA LEU A 147 -19.31 1.29 -9.60
C LEU A 147 -19.61 1.87 -8.19
N PRO A 148 -20.88 1.89 -7.75
CA PRO A 148 -21.23 2.52 -6.47
C PRO A 148 -20.40 2.02 -5.29
N ALA A 149 -20.14 0.70 -5.23
CA ALA A 149 -19.33 0.10 -4.18
C ALA A 149 -17.89 0.66 -4.12
N LEU A 150 -17.26 0.97 -5.26
CA LEU A 150 -15.94 1.61 -5.30
C LEU A 150 -15.99 3.07 -4.83
N VAL A 151 -17.05 3.79 -5.18
CA VAL A 151 -17.24 5.19 -4.74
C VAL A 151 -17.47 5.25 -3.23
N GLU A 152 -18.27 4.32 -2.71
CA GLU A 152 -18.49 4.21 -1.28
C GLU A 152 -17.22 3.82 -0.52
N LEU A 153 -16.45 2.85 -1.04
CA LEU A 153 -15.14 2.50 -0.49
C LEU A 153 -14.20 3.72 -0.42
N GLN A 154 -14.15 4.53 -1.48
CA GLN A 154 -13.37 5.78 -1.48
C GLN A 154 -13.81 6.75 -0.37
N ARG A 155 -15.12 6.90 -0.17
CA ARG A 155 -15.67 7.78 0.90
C ARG A 155 -15.28 7.27 2.28
N GLU A 156 -15.36 5.97 2.51
CA GLU A 156 -14.96 5.35 3.77
C GLU A 156 -13.46 5.54 4.05
N VAL A 157 -12.61 5.33 3.05
CA VAL A 157 -11.17 5.56 3.19
C VAL A 157 -10.85 7.03 3.42
N LEU A 158 -11.55 7.95 2.74
CA LEU A 158 -11.40 9.38 2.94
C LEU A 158 -11.79 9.79 4.36
N TRP A 159 -12.90 9.26 4.86
CA TRP A 159 -13.36 9.47 6.22
C TRP A 159 -12.34 8.93 7.25
N LEU A 160 -11.85 7.68 7.08
CA LEU A 160 -10.85 7.09 7.95
C LEU A 160 -9.56 7.91 7.95
N ARG A 161 -9.11 8.37 6.78
CA ARG A 161 -7.95 9.26 6.66
C ARG A 161 -8.14 10.53 7.49
N GLY A 162 -9.31 11.16 7.40
CA GLY A 162 -9.63 12.34 8.20
C GLY A 162 -9.48 12.07 9.70
N ILE A 163 -10.00 10.94 10.19
CA ILE A 163 -9.88 10.55 11.60
C ILE A 163 -8.41 10.31 11.98
N VAL A 164 -7.66 9.54 11.20
CA VAL A 164 -6.25 9.23 11.51
C VAL A 164 -5.41 10.50 11.55
N LEU A 165 -5.58 11.39 10.57
CA LEU A 165 -4.79 12.62 10.49
C LEU A 165 -5.17 13.67 11.55
N SER A 166 -6.40 13.60 12.10
CA SER A 166 -6.88 14.53 13.14
C SER A 166 -6.63 14.03 14.57
N LYS A 167 -6.25 12.76 14.76
CA LYS A 167 -6.00 12.21 16.11
C LYS A 167 -4.73 12.76 16.71
N SER A 168 -4.83 13.31 17.92
CA SER A 168 -3.69 13.85 18.67
C SER A 168 -2.55 12.86 18.86
N ALA A 169 -2.88 11.57 19.03
CA ALA A 169 -1.88 10.51 19.16
C ALA A 169 -0.99 10.35 17.92
N PHE A 170 -1.48 10.72 16.74
CA PHE A 170 -0.71 10.66 15.49
C PHE A 170 -0.11 12.03 15.09
N ALA A 171 -0.52 13.13 15.74
CA ALA A 171 -0.13 14.48 15.33
C ALA A 171 1.38 14.66 15.17
N PRO A 172 2.26 14.25 16.10
CA PRO A 172 3.71 14.45 15.93
C PRO A 172 4.26 13.74 14.69
N ILE A 173 3.72 12.55 14.37
CA ILE A 173 4.13 11.77 13.19
C ILE A 173 3.57 12.41 11.93
N VAL A 174 2.31 12.82 11.96
CA VAL A 174 1.61 13.45 10.83
C VAL A 174 2.30 14.75 10.43
N ASP A 175 2.59 15.63 11.39
CA ASP A 175 3.22 16.94 11.14
C ASP A 175 4.63 16.74 10.59
N SER A 176 5.44 15.92 11.23
CA SER A 176 6.79 15.60 10.75
C SER A 176 6.76 15.01 9.33
N LEU A 177 5.80 14.13 9.02
CA LEU A 177 5.64 13.57 7.68
C LEU A 177 5.24 14.62 6.65
N LYS A 178 4.27 15.48 6.97
CA LYS A 178 3.82 16.55 6.08
C LYS A 178 4.96 17.49 5.74
N ASP A 179 5.74 17.92 6.73
CA ASP A 179 6.88 18.80 6.51
C ASP A 179 7.94 18.15 5.62
N ARG A 180 8.26 16.89 5.86
CA ARG A 180 9.20 16.14 4.99
C ARG A 180 8.67 15.94 3.58
N ILE A 181 7.35 15.69 3.43
CA ILE A 181 6.72 15.56 2.11
C ILE A 181 6.78 16.90 1.37
N ARG A 182 6.51 18.03 2.05
CA ARG A 182 6.62 19.37 1.46
C ARG A 182 8.04 19.71 1.04
N ALA A 183 9.03 19.35 1.87
CA ALA A 183 10.46 19.60 1.60
C ALA A 183 11.00 18.85 0.38
N LEU A 184 10.34 17.80 -0.11
CA LEU A 184 10.77 17.12 -1.31
C LEU A 184 10.52 17.99 -2.55
N ARG A 185 11.60 18.35 -3.28
CA ARG A 185 11.54 19.21 -4.48
C ARG A 185 10.48 18.79 -5.51
N ARG A 186 10.25 17.48 -5.69
CA ARG A 186 9.24 16.93 -6.59
C ARG A 186 7.79 17.19 -6.14
N ASN A 187 7.60 17.64 -4.90
CA ASN A 187 6.29 17.92 -4.31
C ASN A 187 5.98 19.42 -4.26
N ALA A 188 6.84 20.27 -4.82
CA ALA A 188 6.60 21.69 -4.93
C ALA A 188 5.29 21.94 -5.71
N GLY A 189 4.39 22.73 -5.15
CA GLY A 189 3.08 23.03 -5.75
C GLY A 189 1.97 22.00 -5.51
N ARG A 190 2.21 20.93 -4.72
CA ARG A 190 1.13 20.02 -4.33
C ARG A 190 0.15 20.69 -3.37
N SER A 191 -1.13 20.36 -3.58
CA SER A 191 -2.19 20.76 -2.67
C SER A 191 -2.05 20.10 -1.29
N GLU A 192 -2.63 20.70 -0.26
CA GLU A 192 -2.68 20.12 1.08
C GLU A 192 -3.39 18.75 1.08
N GLU A 193 -4.38 18.56 0.22
CA GLU A 193 -5.06 17.28 0.03
C GLU A 193 -4.12 16.17 -0.49
N GLU A 194 -3.26 16.49 -1.45
CA GLU A 194 -2.27 15.54 -1.95
C GLU A 194 -1.19 15.22 -0.91
N ILE A 195 -0.83 16.18 -0.07
CA ILE A 195 0.08 16.00 1.05
C ILE A 195 -0.56 15.08 2.10
N ASN A 196 -1.81 15.31 2.46
CA ASN A 196 -2.59 14.49 3.39
C ASN A 196 -2.72 13.04 2.90
N ARG A 197 -3.03 12.86 1.62
CA ARG A 197 -3.09 11.54 0.99
C ARG A 197 -1.75 10.81 1.07
N SER A 198 -0.66 11.51 0.78
CA SER A 198 0.68 10.94 0.88
C SER A 198 1.05 10.60 2.32
N ALA A 199 0.77 11.47 3.28
CA ALA A 199 1.03 11.23 4.70
C ALA A 199 0.28 10.00 5.21
N PHE A 200 -1.01 9.86 4.88
CA PHE A 200 -1.80 8.70 5.24
C PHE A 200 -1.23 7.40 4.65
N SER A 201 -0.86 7.39 3.37
CA SER A 201 -0.24 6.23 2.72
C SER A 201 1.08 5.83 3.39
N TYR A 202 1.88 6.80 3.85
CA TYR A 202 3.10 6.53 4.61
C TYR A 202 2.80 5.92 5.99
N ILE A 203 1.78 6.42 6.69
CA ILE A 203 1.36 5.86 7.99
C ILE A 203 0.94 4.39 7.82
N ILE A 204 0.08 4.10 6.84
CA ILE A 204 -0.33 2.72 6.55
C ILE A 204 0.88 1.84 6.22
N GLY A 205 1.81 2.34 5.41
CA GLY A 205 3.05 1.65 5.09
C GLY A 205 3.95 1.41 6.31
N CYS A 206 4.00 2.34 7.27
CA CYS A 206 4.75 2.14 8.53
C CYS A 206 4.15 1.01 9.36
N LEU A 207 2.83 0.99 9.52
CA LEU A 207 2.14 -0.02 10.33
C LEU A 207 2.34 -1.43 9.78
N LEU A 208 2.51 -1.58 8.48
CA LEU A 208 2.81 -2.86 7.83
C LEU A 208 4.14 -3.46 8.29
N TYR A 209 5.11 -2.64 8.72
CA TYR A 209 6.46 -3.06 9.12
C TYR A 209 6.74 -2.96 10.62
N THR A 210 5.78 -2.42 11.39
CA THR A 210 5.94 -2.21 12.83
C THR A 210 5.01 -3.09 13.66
N SER A 211 4.14 -3.89 13.03
CA SER A 211 3.36 -4.88 13.77
C SER A 211 4.32 -5.84 14.47
N PRO A 212 4.21 -5.99 15.80
CA PRO A 212 4.99 -6.96 16.50
C PRO A 212 4.68 -8.35 15.95
N SER A 213 5.72 -9.06 15.57
CA SER A 213 5.69 -10.48 15.23
C SER A 213 5.34 -11.32 16.46
#